data_a6b83074b0418f22a28ca6cf490d420b
#
_entry.id   a6b83074b0418f22a28ca6cf490d420b
#
_cell.length_a   1.000
_cell.length_b   1.000
_cell.length_c   1.000
_cell.angle_alpha   90.00
_cell.angle_beta   90.00
_cell.angle_gamma   90.00
#
_symmetry.space_group_name_H-M   'P 1'
#
loop_
_entity.id
_entity.type
_entity.pdbx_description
1 polymer ?
#
loop_
_entity_poly.entity_id
_entity_poly.type
_entity_poly.pdbx_seq_one_letter_code
_entity_poly.pdbx_strand_id
1 'polypeptide(L)' 'MRFGASRSQLYDAQKTARARWDAAAETWNDASRRDFEEHVWAPLDAQTSEVLRAIDQLSTLFTQVRQDCEFNP' A
#
# COMPACT_ATOMS: atom_id res chain seq x y z
N MET A 1 -11.53 -15.33 -5.01
CA MET A 1 -10.79 -14.65 -3.93
C MET A 1 -11.04 -13.16 -4.01
N ARG A 2 -11.36 -12.53 -2.88
CA ARG A 2 -11.73 -11.11 -2.85
C ARG A 2 -10.56 -10.28 -2.34
N PHE A 3 -9.85 -9.63 -3.24
CA PHE A 3 -8.77 -8.72 -2.87
C PHE A 3 -9.24 -7.30 -2.60
N GLY A 4 -10.46 -6.93 -3.05
CA GLY A 4 -10.93 -5.56 -2.98
C GLY A 4 -11.00 -5.00 -1.56
N ALA A 5 -11.56 -5.75 -0.60
CA ALA A 5 -11.67 -5.31 0.78
C ALA A 5 -10.30 -5.17 1.44
N SER A 6 -9.42 -6.16 1.25
CA SER A 6 -8.06 -6.12 1.81
C SER A 6 -7.23 -4.98 1.21
N ARG A 7 -7.36 -4.77 -0.10
CA ARG A 7 -6.67 -3.66 -0.76
C ARG A 7 -7.14 -2.31 -0.22
N SER A 8 -8.44 -2.13 -0.07
CA SER A 8 -9.00 -0.89 0.47
C SER A 8 -8.55 -0.62 1.90
N GLN A 9 -8.51 -1.67 2.73
CA GLN A 9 -8.03 -1.55 4.11
C GLN A 9 -6.56 -1.14 4.16
N LEU A 10 -5.73 -1.74 3.32
CA LEU A 10 -4.31 -1.39 3.26
C LEU A 10 -4.11 0.04 2.76
N TYR A 11 -4.84 0.43 1.73
CA TYR A 11 -4.76 1.79 1.21
C TYR A 11 -5.21 2.82 2.25
N ASP A 12 -6.30 2.55 2.97
CA ASP A 12 -6.79 3.44 4.02
C ASP A 12 -5.80 3.53 5.17
N ALA A 13 -5.18 2.42 5.54
CA ALA A 13 -4.13 2.41 6.57
C ALA A 13 -2.92 3.24 6.13
N GLN A 14 -2.52 3.15 4.86
CA GLN A 14 -1.43 3.96 4.31
C GLN A 14 -1.76 5.46 4.37
N LYS A 15 -2.96 5.85 3.98
CA LYS A 15 -3.40 7.24 4.03
C LYS A 15 -3.40 7.76 5.47
N THR A 16 -3.91 6.96 6.39
CA THR A 16 -3.93 7.32 7.82
C THR A 16 -2.51 7.47 8.35
N ALA A 17 -1.62 6.55 8.02
CA ALA A 17 -0.23 6.61 8.44
C ALA A 17 0.47 7.86 7.91
N ARG A 18 0.25 8.20 6.63
CA ARG A 18 0.80 9.42 6.03
C ARG A 18 0.31 10.67 6.75
N ALA A 19 -0.99 10.74 7.04
CA ALA A 19 -1.56 11.89 7.75
C ALA A 19 -0.97 12.04 9.16
N ARG A 20 -0.81 10.93 9.88
CA ARG A 20 -0.22 10.94 11.23
C ARG A 20 1.26 11.29 11.19
N TRP A 21 1.99 10.80 10.18
CA TRP A 21 3.39 11.15 9.99
C TRP A 21 3.55 12.65 9.78
N ASP A 22 2.73 13.23 8.91
CA ASP A 22 2.77 14.67 8.63
C ASP A 22 2.40 15.49 9.87
N ALA A 23 1.36 15.09 10.60
CA ALA A 23 0.93 15.78 11.82
C ALA A 23 1.99 15.72 12.92
N ALA A 24 2.75 14.64 13.01
CA ALA A 24 3.81 14.49 14.01
C ALA A 24 4.95 15.50 13.82
N ALA A 25 5.07 16.11 12.63
CA ALA A 25 6.08 17.14 12.37
C ALA A 25 5.93 18.36 13.27
N GLU A 26 4.73 18.60 13.82
CA GLU A 26 4.50 19.72 14.74
C GLU A 26 5.22 19.55 16.07
N THR A 27 5.43 18.29 16.51
CA THR A 27 6.08 18.00 17.79
C THR A 27 7.42 17.29 17.64
N TRP A 28 7.73 16.78 16.46
CA TRP A 28 8.98 16.09 16.18
C TRP A 28 9.50 16.51 14.81
N ASN A 29 10.42 17.45 14.81
CA ASN A 29 10.92 18.07 13.56
C ASN A 29 12.40 18.42 13.70
N ASP A 30 13.24 17.42 13.91
CA ASP A 30 14.68 17.56 14.07
C ASP A 30 15.44 16.57 13.17
N ALA A 31 16.76 16.49 13.37
CA ALA A 31 17.60 15.62 12.57
C ALA A 31 17.23 14.14 12.73
N SER A 32 16.75 13.74 13.91
CA SER A 32 16.36 12.34 14.15
C SER A 32 15.11 11.97 13.34
N ARG A 33 14.19 12.91 13.14
CA ARG A 33 13.03 12.69 12.27
C ARG A 33 13.45 12.48 10.83
N ARG A 34 14.38 13.30 10.34
CA ARG A 34 14.88 13.19 8.97
C ARG A 34 15.57 11.84 8.74
N ASP A 35 16.36 11.42 9.72
CA ASP A 35 17.03 10.13 9.67
C ASP A 35 16.04 8.96 9.63
N PHE A 36 15.03 9.01 10.49
CA PHE A 36 13.95 8.02 10.53
C PHE A 36 13.17 7.99 9.22
N GLU A 37 12.85 9.17 8.67
CA GLU A 37 12.13 9.25 7.40
C GLU A 37 12.92 8.58 6.29
N GLU A 38 14.20 8.86 6.18
CA GLU A 38 15.04 8.31 5.13
C GLU A 38 15.19 6.79 5.23
N HIS A 39 15.43 6.28 6.44
CA HIS A 39 15.80 4.88 6.65
C HIS A 39 14.62 3.96 6.95
N VAL A 40 13.52 4.51 7.43
CA VAL A 40 12.37 3.69 7.86
C VAL A 40 11.08 4.10 7.16
N TRP A 41 10.66 5.36 7.30
CA TRP A 41 9.34 5.78 6.85
C TRP A 41 9.21 5.77 5.34
N ALA A 42 10.10 6.44 4.61
CA ALA A 42 10.01 6.52 3.16
C ALA A 42 10.14 5.15 2.49
N PRO A 43 11.07 4.26 2.91
CA PRO A 43 11.10 2.90 2.39
C PRO A 43 9.83 2.10 2.68
N LEU A 44 9.28 2.22 3.89
CA LEU A 44 8.04 1.52 4.27
C LEU A 44 6.86 1.98 3.42
N ASP A 45 6.71 3.29 3.26
CA ASP A 45 5.64 3.87 2.45
C ASP A 45 5.75 3.42 0.98
N ALA A 46 6.97 3.43 0.44
CA ALA A 46 7.23 2.97 -0.93
C ALA A 46 6.90 1.50 -1.11
N GLN A 47 7.29 0.64 -0.14
CA GLN A 47 6.98 -0.79 -0.18
C GLN A 47 5.48 -1.04 -0.09
N THR A 48 4.76 -0.27 0.73
CA THR A 48 3.30 -0.37 0.82
C THR A 48 2.66 -0.06 -0.53
N SER A 49 3.11 0.98 -1.22
CA SER A 49 2.63 1.30 -2.56
C SER A 49 2.90 0.18 -3.57
N GLU A 50 4.07 -0.46 -3.46
CA GLU A 50 4.40 -1.61 -4.32
C GLU A 50 3.49 -2.81 -4.04
N VAL A 51 3.17 -3.08 -2.77
CA VAL A 51 2.24 -4.15 -2.40
C VAL A 51 0.85 -3.87 -2.97
N LEU A 52 0.37 -2.63 -2.89
CA LEU A 52 -0.93 -2.25 -3.46
C LEU A 52 -0.95 -2.48 -4.98
N ARG A 53 0.13 -2.13 -5.67
CA ARG A 53 0.27 -2.36 -7.10
C ARG A 53 0.27 -3.85 -7.43
N ALA A 54 0.97 -4.65 -6.64
CA ALA A 54 1.02 -6.11 -6.80
C ALA A 54 -0.37 -6.73 -6.62
N ILE A 55 -1.14 -6.25 -5.64
CA ILE A 55 -2.50 -6.72 -5.42
C ILE A 55 -3.37 -6.42 -6.64
N ASP A 56 -3.25 -5.23 -7.23
CA ASP A 56 -4.01 -4.86 -8.43
C ASP A 56 -3.66 -5.75 -9.61
N GLN A 57 -2.37 -6.03 -9.81
CA GLN A 57 -1.90 -6.93 -10.88
C GLN A 57 -2.42 -8.35 -10.67
N LEU A 58 -2.37 -8.84 -9.44
CA LEU A 58 -2.84 -10.17 -9.09
C LEU A 58 -4.35 -10.30 -9.30
N SER A 59 -5.11 -9.28 -8.91
CA SER A 59 -6.55 -9.22 -9.11
C SER A 59 -6.92 -9.28 -10.59
N THR A 60 -6.19 -8.55 -11.43
CA THR A 60 -6.37 -8.58 -12.88
C THR A 60 -6.08 -9.97 -13.44
N LEU A 61 -5.00 -10.60 -12.98
CA LEU A 61 -4.62 -11.93 -13.43
C LEU A 61 -5.71 -12.96 -13.08
N PHE A 62 -6.24 -12.92 -11.86
CA PHE A 62 -7.31 -13.84 -11.45
C PHE A 62 -8.59 -13.62 -12.26
N THR A 63 -8.90 -12.39 -12.61
CA THR A 63 -10.04 -12.10 -13.48
C THR A 63 -9.85 -12.72 -14.86
N GLN A 64 -8.66 -12.62 -15.43
CA GLN A 64 -8.34 -13.23 -16.72
C GLN A 64 -8.41 -14.75 -16.66
N VAL A 65 -7.88 -15.35 -15.63
CA VAL A 65 -7.92 -16.82 -15.43
C VAL A 65 -9.37 -17.29 -15.34
N ARG A 66 -10.21 -16.58 -14.60
CA ARG A 66 -11.63 -16.92 -14.48
C ARG A 66 -12.33 -16.85 -15.84
N GLN A 67 -12.09 -15.79 -16.61
CA GLN A 67 -12.68 -15.64 -17.94
C GLN A 67 -12.24 -16.77 -18.88
N ASP A 68 -10.96 -17.11 -18.87
CA ASP A 68 -10.44 -18.20 -19.67
C ASP A 68 -11.10 -19.53 -19.31
N CYS A 69 -11.31 -19.80 -18.04
CA CYS A 69 -11.97 -21.01 -17.56
C CYS A 69 -13.45 -21.05 -17.95
N GLU A 70 -14.12 -19.91 -18.04
CA GLU A 70 -15.52 -19.83 -18.46
C GLU A 70 -15.69 -20.07 -19.96
N PHE A 71 -14.74 -19.61 -20.78
CA PHE A 71 -14.79 -19.75 -22.24
C PHE A 71 -14.17 -21.03 -22.74
N ASN A 72 -13.28 -21.65 -21.97
CA ASN A 72 -12.54 -22.87 -22.35
C ASN A 72 -12.64 -23.91 -21.23
N PRO A 73 -13.84 -24.47 -20.99
CA PRO A 73 -14.02 -25.45 -19.91
C PRO A 73 -13.27 -26.75 -20.15
#